data_95ad98dab5f1f8033b3b5bcc1128a6fd
#
_entry.id   95ad98dab5f1f8033b3b5bcc1128a6fd
#
_cell.length_a   1.000
_cell.length_b   1.000
_cell.length_c   1.000
_cell.angle_alpha   90.00
_cell.angle_beta   90.00
_cell.angle_gamma   90.00
#
_symmetry.space_group_name_H-M   'P 1'
#
loop_
_entity.id
_entity.type
_entity.pdbx_description
1 polymer ?
#
loop_
_entity_poly.entity_id
_entity_poly.type
_entity_poly.pdbx_seq_one_letter_code
_entity_poly.pdbx_strand_id
1 'polypeptide(L)'
;MKDSMKSCQHALSEDVVYKEVVIIGNGPSGMVTSFMLAGNVPYLKEIPDDLPIDEMLRARLSNLPRGQSLYETDLTELAEGLEGRSQNPIPLLMDNLLRPCADMGIQADSLIEWKYDIEKQIDHIVLGRGPPGGAWHTFPPGVRTLSPGAWLALPPHASAGTARLSARAVAKYCRRYVHACKLQKFFRSGVTVTSVTRIPQSSGPRCHNTQCPLNAKFCVTGFDTSSRRAFRVVCARAVLASGAGDRPNTLAQHVAPHALHALAPLERAVRVLSAHANRRPPPSVLIVGSGVSAADGAWLGLRAGLRVRHLHRAPADALARLEPQAYPDYCQVYKMMCDGPSGNHNNYTPYPEHTIVEVTPEDDLTHKLNADDIEDYALSLKRVKLLNLNTKEITEIQVYLIGVFIGSKPDLFFLQTNFLDCIDIKIDCAKCIDESDNTKRKIEEKQCFLKNHWHYIKSMLGQSIQSCKSRYLNYSEMNGNTDTKCVEPDCNKRNKDKMDKDSDMIEKCQIIPYSEEEKVKCSCEAMNPYSSGLGFGIDPKKAVDGRANPIAIDKSSHEILNAPEGLYALGPLTADNFVRFIPGGALAVVSHMQQNKH
;
A
#
# COMPACT_ATOMS: atom_id res chain seq x y z
N MET A 1 46.44 14.59 -11.29
CA MET A 1 46.74 13.92 -10.04
C MET A 1 45.59 12.96 -9.74
N LYS A 2 45.79 11.66 -9.94
CA LYS A 2 44.81 10.64 -9.55
C LYS A 2 45.09 10.31 -8.10
N ASP A 3 44.37 10.97 -7.19
CA ASP A 3 44.35 10.50 -5.81
C ASP A 3 43.59 9.18 -5.76
N SER A 4 44.37 8.14 -5.44
CA SER A 4 43.82 6.82 -5.20
C SER A 4 42.81 6.92 -4.06
N MET A 5 41.51 6.82 -4.37
CA MET A 5 40.50 6.56 -3.35
C MET A 5 40.89 5.29 -2.61
N LYS A 6 41.41 5.46 -1.40
CA LYS A 6 41.63 4.33 -0.49
C LYS A 6 40.29 3.65 -0.30
N SER A 7 40.17 2.41 -0.75
CA SER A 7 38.96 1.60 -0.50
C SER A 7 38.72 1.58 1.00
N CYS A 8 37.49 1.91 1.40
CA CYS A 8 37.12 1.90 2.80
C CYS A 8 37.23 0.46 3.32
N GLN A 9 38.12 0.24 4.31
CA GLN A 9 38.44 -1.11 4.82
C GLN A 9 37.37 -1.67 5.79
N HIS A 10 36.20 -1.01 5.93
CA HIS A 10 35.16 -1.50 6.82
C HIS A 10 34.39 -2.62 6.14
N ALA A 11 34.76 -3.86 6.45
CA ALA A 11 34.03 -5.04 5.98
C ALA A 11 32.76 -5.23 6.79
N LEU A 12 31.66 -5.46 6.08
CA LEU A 12 30.42 -5.98 6.65
C LEU A 12 30.54 -7.51 6.81
N SER A 13 29.73 -8.11 7.69
CA SER A 13 29.57 -9.57 7.72
C SER A 13 29.04 -10.06 6.37
N GLU A 14 29.39 -11.29 5.97
CA GLU A 14 29.10 -11.85 4.63
C GLU A 14 27.62 -11.84 4.25
N ASP A 15 26.72 -11.80 5.24
CA ASP A 15 25.26 -11.78 5.08
C ASP A 15 24.65 -10.36 4.95
N VAL A 16 25.45 -9.30 5.06
CA VAL A 16 25.01 -7.90 5.04
C VAL A 16 25.50 -7.17 3.81
N VAL A 17 24.57 -6.60 3.06
CA VAL A 17 24.87 -5.79 1.86
C VAL A 17 24.66 -4.31 2.17
N TYR A 18 25.61 -3.46 1.79
CA TYR A 18 25.42 -2.00 1.80
C TYR A 18 24.90 -1.51 0.46
N LYS A 19 23.94 -0.60 0.51
CA LYS A 19 23.47 0.21 -0.61
C LYS A 19 23.30 1.65 -0.14
N GLU A 20 23.61 2.62 -0.98
CA GLU A 20 23.38 4.01 -0.60
C GLU A 20 21.89 4.28 -0.39
N VAL A 21 21.03 3.74 -1.29
CA VAL A 21 19.59 3.88 -1.22
C VAL A 21 18.89 2.52 -1.31
N VAL A 22 17.92 2.29 -0.43
CA VAL A 22 16.99 1.15 -0.52
C VAL A 22 15.60 1.67 -0.84
N ILE A 23 15.01 1.19 -1.94
CA ILE A 23 13.63 1.49 -2.33
C ILE A 23 12.74 0.31 -1.96
N ILE A 24 11.72 0.54 -1.14
CA ILE A 24 10.76 -0.47 -0.69
C ILE A 24 9.49 -0.37 -1.51
N GLY A 25 9.33 -1.29 -2.45
CA GLY A 25 8.24 -1.33 -3.42
C GLY A 25 8.73 -1.18 -4.86
N ASN A 26 8.35 -2.13 -5.72
CA ASN A 26 8.72 -2.17 -7.14
C ASN A 26 7.57 -1.84 -8.08
N GLY A 27 6.57 -1.10 -7.60
CA GLY A 27 5.52 -0.48 -8.40
C GLY A 27 6.05 0.70 -9.23
N PRO A 28 5.17 1.43 -9.94
CA PRO A 28 5.55 2.60 -10.74
C PRO A 28 6.41 3.61 -9.97
N SER A 29 6.13 3.84 -8.68
CA SER A 29 6.91 4.73 -7.82
C SER A 29 8.37 4.27 -7.70
N GLY A 30 8.61 3.02 -7.32
CA GLY A 30 9.97 2.49 -7.21
C GLY A 30 10.68 2.38 -8.57
N MET A 31 9.93 2.11 -9.64
CA MET A 31 10.48 2.03 -11.00
C MET A 31 11.03 3.37 -11.49
N VAL A 32 10.27 4.46 -11.31
CA VAL A 32 10.71 5.81 -11.75
C VAL A 32 11.83 6.34 -10.87
N THR A 33 11.74 6.12 -9.55
CA THR A 33 12.83 6.50 -8.63
C THR A 33 14.13 5.78 -9.03
N SER A 34 14.07 4.47 -9.30
CA SER A 34 15.22 3.70 -9.77
C SER A 34 15.76 4.21 -11.12
N PHE A 35 14.88 4.59 -12.05
CA PHE A 35 15.28 5.18 -13.33
C PHE A 35 16.11 6.46 -13.14
N MET A 36 15.68 7.34 -12.27
CA MET A 36 16.40 8.60 -11.97
C MET A 36 17.71 8.32 -11.21
N LEU A 37 17.69 7.47 -10.19
CA LEU A 37 18.89 7.10 -9.43
C LEU A 37 19.93 6.33 -10.29
N ALA A 38 19.48 5.70 -11.38
CA ALA A 38 20.37 5.02 -12.32
C ALA A 38 21.24 5.98 -13.16
N GLY A 39 21.12 7.30 -12.96
CA GLY A 39 21.89 8.31 -13.66
C GLY A 39 21.15 8.96 -14.82
N ASN A 40 19.82 8.85 -14.88
CA ASN A 40 19.03 9.57 -15.88
C ASN A 40 18.67 10.97 -15.35
N VAL A 41 19.16 11.99 -15.99
CA VAL A 41 19.08 13.39 -15.57
C VAL A 41 18.08 14.14 -16.45
N PRO A 42 17.08 14.85 -15.87
CA PRO A 42 16.11 15.63 -16.62
C PRO A 42 16.62 17.03 -16.93
N TYR A 43 16.50 17.43 -18.20
CA TYR A 43 16.80 18.76 -18.71
C TYR A 43 15.56 19.33 -19.38
N LEU A 44 15.40 20.66 -19.26
CA LEU A 44 14.34 21.37 -19.97
C LEU A 44 14.71 21.50 -21.45
N LYS A 45 13.76 21.19 -22.35
CA LYS A 45 13.83 21.51 -23.77
C LYS A 45 13.39 22.96 -24.01
N GLU A 46 13.61 23.43 -25.22
CA GLU A 46 13.02 24.68 -25.68
C GLU A 46 11.49 24.59 -25.65
N ILE A 47 10.85 25.64 -25.11
CA ILE A 47 9.41 25.70 -24.95
C ILE A 47 8.80 26.29 -26.18
N PRO A 48 7.92 25.60 -26.93
CA PRO A 48 7.25 26.18 -28.09
C PRO A 48 6.42 27.43 -27.71
N ASP A 49 6.48 28.47 -28.54
CA ASP A 49 5.78 29.73 -28.27
C ASP A 49 4.26 29.58 -28.28
N ASP A 50 3.74 28.66 -29.10
CA ASP A 50 2.32 28.37 -29.27
C ASP A 50 1.74 27.42 -28.20
N LEU A 51 2.58 26.89 -27.31
CA LEU A 51 2.13 25.96 -26.28
C LEU A 51 1.40 26.71 -25.15
N PRO A 52 0.12 26.47 -24.87
CA PRO A 52 -0.68 27.22 -23.91
C PRO A 52 -0.45 26.75 -22.46
N ILE A 53 0.80 26.80 -21.98
CA ILE A 53 1.12 26.57 -20.57
C ILE A 53 0.89 27.86 -19.77
N ASP A 54 0.78 27.69 -18.45
CA ASP A 54 0.68 28.83 -17.53
C ASP A 54 1.78 29.86 -17.74
N GLU A 55 1.43 31.15 -17.84
CA GLU A 55 2.36 32.23 -18.18
C GLU A 55 3.45 32.43 -17.11
N MET A 56 3.10 32.27 -15.83
CA MET A 56 4.06 32.39 -14.74
C MET A 56 5.04 31.22 -14.75
N LEU A 57 4.55 30.02 -15.01
CA LEU A 57 5.41 28.85 -15.22
C LEU A 57 6.33 29.08 -16.43
N ARG A 58 5.81 29.56 -17.56
CA ARG A 58 6.62 29.89 -18.76
C ARG A 58 7.73 30.86 -18.42
N ALA A 59 7.43 31.95 -17.72
CA ALA A 59 8.42 32.97 -17.34
C ALA A 59 9.51 32.37 -16.44
N ARG A 60 9.16 31.58 -15.43
CA ARG A 60 10.14 30.93 -14.55
C ARG A 60 11.03 29.96 -15.32
N LEU A 61 10.44 29.10 -16.17
CA LEU A 61 11.19 28.15 -16.98
C LEU A 61 12.15 28.85 -17.97
N SER A 62 11.73 29.99 -18.56
CA SER A 62 12.56 30.76 -19.48
C SER A 62 13.76 31.46 -18.80
N ASN A 63 13.66 31.67 -17.48
CA ASN A 63 14.75 32.24 -16.68
C ASN A 63 15.78 31.19 -16.22
N LEU A 64 15.53 29.92 -16.43
CA LEU A 64 16.50 28.90 -16.05
C LEU A 64 17.77 28.98 -16.91
N PRO A 65 18.95 28.82 -16.31
CA PRO A 65 20.20 28.76 -17.05
C PRO A 65 20.19 27.64 -18.07
N ARG A 66 20.63 27.91 -19.28
CA ARG A 66 20.70 26.89 -20.35
C ARG A 66 21.62 25.76 -19.94
N GLY A 67 21.14 24.54 -20.08
CA GLY A 67 21.90 23.32 -19.76
C GLY A 67 21.95 22.95 -18.27
N GLN A 68 21.26 23.68 -17.40
CA GLN A 68 21.08 23.30 -16.00
C GLN A 68 20.08 22.14 -15.92
N SER A 69 20.42 21.13 -15.10
CA SER A 69 19.51 20.02 -14.83
C SER A 69 18.43 20.41 -13.82
N LEU A 70 17.27 19.76 -13.87
CA LEU A 70 16.23 19.97 -12.85
C LEU A 70 16.67 19.51 -11.45
N TYR A 71 17.70 18.67 -11.33
CA TYR A 71 18.26 18.31 -10.03
C TYR A 71 18.99 19.47 -9.32
N GLU A 72 19.44 20.45 -10.09
CA GLU A 72 20.20 21.61 -9.60
C GLU A 72 19.33 22.87 -9.47
N THR A 73 18.02 22.73 -9.68
CA THR A 73 17.06 23.83 -9.72
C THR A 73 16.20 23.83 -8.47
N ASP A 74 15.76 25.00 -8.01
CA ASP A 74 14.72 25.09 -6.99
C ASP A 74 13.35 24.71 -7.60
N LEU A 75 12.98 23.45 -7.39
CA LEU A 75 11.74 22.88 -7.90
C LEU A 75 10.50 23.48 -7.23
N THR A 76 10.64 23.98 -6.02
CA THR A 76 9.54 24.59 -5.25
C THR A 76 9.18 25.95 -5.82
N GLU A 77 10.20 26.75 -6.12
CA GLU A 77 10.03 28.04 -6.80
C GLU A 77 9.37 27.85 -8.18
N LEU A 78 9.84 26.88 -8.96
CA LEU A 78 9.23 26.58 -10.27
C LEU A 78 7.76 26.15 -10.16
N ALA A 79 7.42 25.44 -9.11
CA ALA A 79 6.08 24.88 -8.90
C ALA A 79 5.11 25.89 -8.23
N GLU A 80 5.58 27.08 -7.84
CA GLU A 80 4.77 28.05 -7.11
C GLU A 80 3.53 28.48 -7.92
N GLY A 81 2.36 28.49 -7.27
CA GLY A 81 1.09 28.90 -7.89
C GLY A 81 0.47 27.87 -8.84
N LEU A 82 1.11 26.70 -9.05
CA LEU A 82 0.49 25.65 -9.84
C LEU A 82 -0.66 25.00 -9.08
N GLU A 83 -1.81 24.92 -9.71
CA GLU A 83 -3.00 24.25 -9.20
C GLU A 83 -3.31 22.98 -10.00
N GLY A 84 -3.86 21.96 -9.35
CA GLY A 84 -4.21 20.72 -10.03
C GLY A 84 -4.69 19.63 -9.08
N ARG A 85 -4.66 18.38 -9.56
CA ARG A 85 -5.20 17.23 -8.83
C ARG A 85 -4.24 16.62 -7.79
N SER A 86 -2.96 16.97 -7.83
CA SER A 86 -2.02 16.61 -6.76
C SER A 86 -1.98 17.72 -5.71
N GLN A 87 -1.76 17.34 -4.45
CA GLN A 87 -1.56 18.27 -3.34
C GLN A 87 -0.07 18.64 -3.18
N ASN A 88 0.79 18.01 -3.96
CA ASN A 88 2.23 18.19 -3.90
C ASN A 88 2.69 19.01 -5.12
N PRO A 89 3.43 20.12 -4.92
CA PRO A 89 3.76 21.05 -5.99
C PRO A 89 4.69 20.46 -7.04
N ILE A 90 5.75 19.73 -6.65
CA ILE A 90 6.70 19.15 -7.61
C ILE A 90 6.07 18.06 -8.49
N PRO A 91 5.20 17.18 -7.98
CA PRO A 91 4.33 16.32 -8.80
C PRO A 91 3.50 17.06 -9.84
N LEU A 92 2.92 18.21 -9.50
CA LEU A 92 2.19 19.06 -10.47
C LEU A 92 3.12 19.65 -11.52
N LEU A 93 4.26 20.22 -11.10
CA LEU A 93 5.28 20.74 -12.00
C LEU A 93 5.73 19.69 -13.02
N MET A 94 6.15 18.53 -12.53
CA MET A 94 6.67 17.48 -13.40
C MET A 94 5.61 16.94 -14.37
N ASP A 95 4.35 16.88 -13.96
CA ASP A 95 3.27 16.50 -14.85
C ASP A 95 3.04 17.55 -15.96
N ASN A 96 3.08 18.85 -15.63
CA ASN A 96 3.01 19.92 -16.61
C ASN A 96 4.20 19.89 -17.59
N LEU A 97 5.37 19.46 -17.16
CA LEU A 97 6.55 19.33 -18.03
C LEU A 97 6.53 18.07 -18.91
N LEU A 98 6.04 16.94 -18.37
CA LEU A 98 5.98 15.69 -19.11
C LEU A 98 4.77 15.59 -20.04
N ARG A 99 3.67 16.25 -19.69
CA ARG A 99 2.38 16.21 -20.39
C ARG A 99 1.75 17.60 -20.42
N PRO A 100 2.41 18.57 -21.06
CA PRO A 100 1.91 19.93 -21.07
C PRO A 100 0.48 19.96 -21.63
N CYS A 101 -0.38 20.74 -20.97
CA CYS A 101 -1.77 20.95 -21.37
C CYS A 101 -2.67 19.71 -21.40
N ALA A 102 -2.26 18.59 -20.76
CA ALA A 102 -3.01 17.33 -20.79
C ALA A 102 -4.42 17.47 -20.16
N ASP A 103 -4.59 18.31 -19.14
CA ASP A 103 -5.90 18.56 -18.50
C ASP A 103 -6.84 19.40 -19.37
N MET A 104 -6.31 20.09 -20.40
CA MET A 104 -7.10 20.78 -21.44
C MET A 104 -7.41 19.86 -22.63
N GLY A 105 -7.00 18.58 -22.59
CA GLY A 105 -7.17 17.63 -23.68
C GLY A 105 -6.21 17.82 -24.86
N ILE A 106 -5.22 18.70 -24.73
CA ILE A 106 -4.19 18.92 -25.76
C ILE A 106 -3.12 17.86 -25.63
N GLN A 107 -2.72 17.27 -26.74
CA GLN A 107 -1.59 16.35 -26.83
C GLN A 107 -0.38 17.12 -27.33
N ALA A 108 0.55 17.38 -26.43
CA ALA A 108 1.82 18.03 -26.73
C ALA A 108 2.99 17.13 -26.30
N ASP A 109 4.13 17.35 -26.94
CA ASP A 109 5.36 16.64 -26.59
C ASP A 109 5.89 17.05 -25.23
N SER A 110 6.56 16.11 -24.57
CA SER A 110 7.22 16.38 -23.29
C SER A 110 8.29 17.48 -23.42
N LEU A 111 8.27 18.43 -22.49
CA LEU A 111 9.29 19.49 -22.37
C LEU A 111 10.58 18.99 -21.72
N ILE A 112 10.66 17.72 -21.34
CA ILE A 112 11.82 17.11 -20.68
C ILE A 112 12.61 16.26 -21.66
N GLU A 113 13.91 16.49 -21.69
CA GLU A 113 14.92 15.62 -22.28
C GLU A 113 15.65 14.86 -21.18
N TRP A 114 15.82 13.54 -21.34
CA TRP A 114 16.56 12.70 -20.40
C TRP A 114 17.94 12.41 -20.94
N LYS A 115 19.00 12.75 -20.17
CA LYS A 115 20.39 12.44 -20.50
C LYS A 115 20.96 11.49 -19.46
N TYR A 116 21.66 10.47 -19.94
CA TYR A 116 22.34 9.53 -19.03
C TYR A 116 23.70 10.11 -18.62
N ASP A 117 23.92 10.19 -17.31
CA ASP A 117 25.17 10.62 -16.69
C ASP A 117 25.55 9.63 -15.56
N ILE A 118 26.67 8.93 -15.75
CA ILE A 118 27.16 7.95 -14.78
C ILE A 118 27.58 8.59 -13.45
N GLU A 119 28.08 9.84 -13.47
CA GLU A 119 28.51 10.56 -12.26
C GLU A 119 27.32 10.95 -11.37
N LYS A 120 26.15 11.05 -11.95
CA LYS A 120 24.88 11.28 -11.22
C LYS A 120 24.21 9.99 -10.76
N GLN A 121 24.78 8.82 -11.07
CA GLN A 121 24.25 7.55 -10.58
C GLN A 121 24.44 7.43 -9.07
N ILE A 122 23.41 6.96 -8.39
CA ILE A 122 23.42 6.62 -6.96
C ILE A 122 23.20 5.12 -6.82
N ASP A 123 24.07 4.45 -6.04
CA ASP A 123 23.95 2.99 -5.84
C ASP A 123 22.70 2.66 -5.03
N HIS A 124 21.83 1.81 -5.59
CA HIS A 124 20.55 1.51 -4.98
C HIS A 124 20.06 0.10 -5.26
N ILE A 125 19.07 -0.31 -4.49
CA ILE A 125 18.33 -1.56 -4.70
C ILE A 125 16.84 -1.32 -4.52
N VAL A 126 16.03 -1.95 -5.40
CA VAL A 126 14.57 -1.95 -5.33
C VAL A 126 14.09 -3.30 -4.83
N LEU A 127 13.38 -3.32 -3.72
CA LEU A 127 12.85 -4.53 -3.09
C LEU A 127 11.35 -4.65 -3.37
N GLY A 128 10.89 -5.80 -3.86
CA GLY A 128 9.48 -6.01 -4.16
C GLY A 128 9.02 -7.45 -4.00
N ARG A 129 7.76 -7.64 -3.56
CA ARG A 129 7.15 -8.97 -3.35
C ARG A 129 6.92 -9.73 -4.65
N GLY A 130 6.52 -9.04 -5.69
CA GLY A 130 6.22 -9.60 -7.01
C GLY A 130 7.10 -9.02 -8.11
N PRO A 131 6.76 -9.30 -9.38
CA PRO A 131 7.42 -8.69 -10.53
C PRO A 131 7.28 -7.17 -10.54
N PRO A 132 8.16 -6.42 -11.27
CA PRO A 132 8.04 -4.98 -11.43
C PRO A 132 6.67 -4.56 -11.97
N GLY A 133 6.02 -3.58 -11.30
CA GLY A 133 4.67 -3.13 -11.59
C GLY A 133 3.74 -3.19 -10.38
N GLY A 134 4.14 -3.88 -9.29
CA GLY A 134 3.40 -3.90 -8.02
C GLY A 134 1.96 -4.36 -8.17
N ALA A 135 1.00 -3.56 -7.69
CA ALA A 135 -0.43 -3.88 -7.68
C ALA A 135 -1.05 -4.21 -9.04
N TRP A 136 -0.45 -3.78 -10.15
CA TRP A 136 -0.95 -4.11 -11.50
C TRP A 136 -0.91 -5.62 -11.81
N HIS A 137 -0.12 -6.40 -11.08
CA HIS A 137 -0.08 -7.85 -11.18
C HIS A 137 -1.15 -8.55 -10.33
N THR A 138 -1.80 -7.84 -9.40
CA THR A 138 -2.81 -8.40 -8.48
C THR A 138 -4.24 -8.13 -8.93
N PHE A 139 -4.47 -7.17 -9.82
CA PHE A 139 -5.79 -6.91 -10.39
C PHE A 139 -6.21 -7.99 -11.41
N PRO A 140 -7.53 -8.26 -11.55
CA PRO A 140 -8.03 -9.08 -12.65
C PRO A 140 -7.52 -8.57 -14.01
N PRO A 141 -7.08 -9.44 -14.89
CA PRO A 141 -6.42 -9.05 -16.15
C PRO A 141 -7.26 -8.12 -17.04
N GLY A 142 -8.59 -8.22 -16.94
CA GLY A 142 -9.54 -7.47 -17.77
C GLY A 142 -9.98 -6.14 -17.19
N VAL A 143 -9.70 -5.85 -15.91
CA VAL A 143 -10.00 -4.56 -15.29
C VAL A 143 -9.27 -3.45 -16.03
N ARG A 144 -9.99 -2.35 -16.28
CA ARG A 144 -9.45 -1.21 -17.05
C ARG A 144 -9.01 -0.08 -16.13
N THR A 145 -7.98 0.63 -16.55
CA THR A 145 -7.48 1.82 -15.86
C THR A 145 -8.50 2.95 -15.84
N LEU A 146 -8.47 3.79 -14.82
CA LEU A 146 -9.21 5.05 -14.82
C LEU A 146 -8.54 6.09 -15.71
N SER A 147 -7.19 6.13 -15.70
CA SER A 147 -6.44 7.04 -16.55
C SER A 147 -6.30 6.49 -17.97
N PRO A 148 -6.29 7.34 -19.00
CA PRO A 148 -5.92 6.95 -20.34
C PRO A 148 -4.46 6.47 -20.39
N GLY A 149 -4.11 5.67 -21.40
CA GLY A 149 -2.77 5.07 -21.53
C GLY A 149 -1.63 6.09 -21.54
N ALA A 150 -1.85 7.25 -22.17
CA ALA A 150 -0.87 8.33 -22.22
C ALA A 150 -0.46 8.85 -20.82
N TRP A 151 -1.39 8.83 -19.84
CA TRP A 151 -1.11 9.29 -18.47
C TRP A 151 -0.44 8.23 -17.59
N LEU A 152 -0.29 7.00 -18.11
CA LEU A 152 0.40 5.91 -17.42
C LEU A 152 1.85 5.74 -17.89
N ALA A 153 2.25 6.49 -18.90
CA ALA A 153 3.62 6.45 -19.41
C ALA A 153 4.62 6.96 -18.37
N LEU A 154 5.68 6.19 -18.17
CA LEU A 154 6.79 6.52 -17.29
C LEU A 154 7.97 7.04 -18.13
N PRO A 155 8.73 8.05 -17.64
CA PRO A 155 9.89 8.57 -18.37
C PRO A 155 10.94 7.46 -18.62
N PRO A 156 11.69 7.49 -19.71
CA PRO A 156 11.71 8.55 -20.72
C PRO A 156 10.65 8.38 -21.84
N HIS A 157 9.81 7.34 -21.73
CA HIS A 157 8.89 6.97 -22.79
C HIS A 157 7.62 7.82 -22.75
N ALA A 158 7.24 8.35 -23.90
CA ALA A 158 5.90 8.86 -24.14
C ALA A 158 5.00 7.71 -24.59
N SER A 159 3.74 7.70 -24.18
CA SER A 159 2.72 6.77 -24.68
C SER A 159 1.73 7.53 -25.55
N ALA A 160 1.57 7.09 -26.78
CA ALA A 160 0.53 7.57 -27.67
C ALA A 160 -0.72 6.71 -27.47
N GLY A 161 -1.69 7.16 -26.68
CA GLY A 161 -2.96 6.44 -26.57
C GLY A 161 -3.93 7.06 -25.57
N THR A 162 -5.12 7.40 -26.07
CA THR A 162 -6.21 7.95 -25.28
C THR A 162 -7.08 6.84 -24.65
N ALA A 163 -6.92 5.59 -25.09
CA ALA A 163 -7.72 4.48 -24.60
C ALA A 163 -7.33 4.04 -23.17
N ARG A 164 -8.31 3.61 -22.40
CA ARG A 164 -8.12 2.93 -21.09
C ARG A 164 -7.46 1.57 -21.31
N LEU A 165 -6.37 1.30 -20.60
CA LEU A 165 -5.62 0.05 -20.71
C LEU A 165 -6.17 -1.03 -19.77
N SER A 166 -6.01 -2.30 -20.11
CA SER A 166 -6.27 -3.39 -19.18
C SER A 166 -5.12 -3.53 -18.16
N ALA A 167 -5.41 -4.04 -16.97
CA ALA A 167 -4.41 -4.31 -15.95
C ALA A 167 -3.28 -5.22 -16.48
N ARG A 168 -3.61 -6.22 -17.30
CA ARG A 168 -2.63 -7.07 -18.01
C ARG A 168 -1.69 -6.26 -18.89
N ALA A 169 -2.22 -5.28 -19.63
CA ALA A 169 -1.41 -4.45 -20.52
C ALA A 169 -0.44 -3.56 -19.71
N VAL A 170 -0.91 -2.96 -18.61
CA VAL A 170 -0.08 -2.15 -17.71
C VAL A 170 0.99 -3.02 -17.04
N ALA A 171 0.63 -4.19 -16.51
CA ALA A 171 1.59 -5.13 -15.91
C ALA A 171 2.69 -5.55 -16.92
N LYS A 172 2.31 -5.81 -18.18
CA LYS A 172 3.27 -6.11 -19.26
C LYS A 172 4.15 -4.91 -19.58
N TYR A 173 3.57 -3.70 -19.62
CA TYR A 173 4.32 -2.46 -19.80
C TYR A 173 5.36 -2.26 -18.72
N CYS A 174 5.01 -2.40 -17.44
CA CYS A 174 5.93 -2.24 -16.32
C CYS A 174 7.14 -3.18 -16.40
N ARG A 175 6.90 -4.46 -16.71
CA ARG A 175 8.01 -5.43 -16.91
C ARG A 175 8.93 -5.02 -18.05
N ARG A 176 8.35 -4.61 -19.20
CA ARG A 176 9.12 -4.13 -20.34
C ARG A 176 9.91 -2.87 -20.05
N TYR A 177 9.33 -1.95 -19.27
CA TYR A 177 9.98 -0.72 -18.87
C TYR A 177 11.31 -0.95 -18.15
N VAL A 178 11.33 -1.84 -17.15
CA VAL A 178 12.56 -2.18 -16.41
C VAL A 178 13.64 -2.74 -17.35
N HIS A 179 13.25 -3.53 -18.35
CA HIS A 179 14.18 -4.04 -19.37
C HIS A 179 14.64 -2.94 -20.32
N ALA A 180 13.73 -2.15 -20.86
CA ALA A 180 14.05 -1.09 -21.82
C ALA A 180 14.99 -0.03 -21.22
N CYS A 181 14.79 0.31 -19.93
CA CYS A 181 15.63 1.26 -19.21
C CYS A 181 16.88 0.60 -18.57
N LYS A 182 17.16 -0.69 -18.82
CA LYS A 182 18.32 -1.44 -18.31
C LYS A 182 18.45 -1.41 -16.77
N LEU A 183 17.31 -1.47 -16.07
CA LEU A 183 17.24 -1.35 -14.61
C LEU A 183 17.31 -2.70 -13.86
N GLN A 184 17.32 -3.84 -14.56
CA GLN A 184 17.19 -5.18 -13.96
C GLN A 184 18.17 -5.42 -12.82
N LYS A 185 19.41 -4.92 -12.94
CA LYS A 185 20.48 -5.10 -11.94
C LYS A 185 20.16 -4.46 -10.57
N PHE A 186 19.23 -3.51 -10.54
CA PHE A 186 18.81 -2.83 -9.31
C PHE A 186 17.60 -3.50 -8.65
N PHE A 187 16.88 -4.38 -9.36
CA PHE A 187 15.62 -4.96 -8.88
C PHE A 187 15.84 -6.33 -8.26
N ARG A 188 15.39 -6.47 -7.01
CA ARG A 188 15.26 -7.74 -6.30
C ARG A 188 13.77 -8.00 -6.04
N SER A 189 13.19 -8.83 -6.88
CA SER A 189 11.79 -9.28 -6.80
C SER A 189 11.67 -10.57 -5.97
N GLY A 190 10.44 -10.89 -5.51
CA GLY A 190 10.20 -12.08 -4.71
C GLY A 190 10.70 -11.96 -3.26
N VAL A 191 10.80 -10.73 -2.74
CA VAL A 191 11.24 -10.49 -1.37
C VAL A 191 10.20 -9.70 -0.58
N THR A 192 10.04 -10.04 0.70
CA THR A 192 9.20 -9.32 1.65
C THR A 192 10.05 -8.61 2.68
N VAL A 193 9.94 -7.29 2.75
CA VAL A 193 10.56 -6.48 3.81
C VAL A 193 9.72 -6.65 5.08
N THR A 194 10.36 -6.96 6.19
CA THR A 194 9.72 -7.17 7.50
C THR A 194 10.05 -6.11 8.52
N SER A 195 11.17 -5.41 8.36
CA SER A 195 11.57 -4.35 9.29
C SER A 195 12.49 -3.34 8.61
N VAL A 196 12.30 -2.08 8.99
CA VAL A 196 13.26 -0.98 8.75
C VAL A 196 13.63 -0.43 10.12
N THR A 197 14.90 -0.52 10.49
CA THR A 197 15.39 -0.06 11.79
C THR A 197 16.37 1.07 11.62
N ARG A 198 16.39 2.01 12.57
CA ARG A 198 17.43 3.02 12.65
C ARG A 198 18.71 2.38 13.22
N ILE A 199 19.85 2.66 12.59
CA ILE A 199 21.17 2.31 13.12
C ILE A 199 21.60 3.47 14.03
N PRO A 200 21.92 3.21 15.32
CA PRO A 200 22.46 4.25 16.19
C PRO A 200 23.74 4.83 15.56
N GLN A 201 23.77 6.13 15.39
CA GLN A 201 24.97 6.81 14.89
C GLN A 201 26.02 6.80 15.99
N SER A 202 27.18 6.19 15.72
CA SER A 202 28.34 6.36 16.58
C SER A 202 28.84 7.80 16.48
N SER A 203 29.31 8.37 17.59
CA SER A 203 29.89 9.73 17.66
C SER A 203 31.23 9.89 16.92
N GLY A 204 31.62 8.91 16.10
CA GLY A 204 32.84 8.93 15.29
C GLY A 204 32.73 9.74 14.00
N PRO A 205 33.82 10.11 13.38
CA PRO A 205 33.83 10.87 12.13
C PRO A 205 33.14 10.09 11.02
N ARG A 206 32.24 10.76 10.27
CA ARG A 206 31.60 10.20 9.07
C ARG A 206 32.66 9.96 7.99
N CYS A 207 32.51 8.87 7.25
CA CYS A 207 33.36 8.60 6.11
C CYS A 207 32.95 9.48 4.91
N HIS A 208 33.92 10.13 4.27
CA HIS A 208 33.66 10.94 3.06
C HIS A 208 33.25 10.08 1.83
N ASN A 209 33.48 8.78 1.88
CA ASN A 209 33.05 7.87 0.82
C ASN A 209 31.56 7.53 1.02
N THR A 210 30.68 7.97 0.10
CA THR A 210 29.24 7.68 0.13
C THR A 210 28.90 6.20 0.12
N GLN A 211 29.80 5.35 -0.41
CA GLN A 211 29.66 3.89 -0.44
C GLN A 211 30.19 3.21 0.84
N CYS A 212 30.57 3.98 1.86
CA CYS A 212 31.07 3.41 3.11
C CYS A 212 29.91 2.96 4.01
N PRO A 213 29.91 1.71 4.50
CA PRO A 213 28.91 1.20 5.43
C PRO A 213 28.75 1.99 6.73
N LEU A 214 29.78 2.76 7.13
CA LEU A 214 29.71 3.65 8.31
C LEU A 214 28.68 4.79 8.14
N ASN A 215 28.31 5.11 6.90
CA ASN A 215 27.30 6.11 6.61
C ASN A 215 25.87 5.54 6.66
N ALA A 216 25.72 4.25 6.95
CA ALA A 216 24.40 3.63 7.05
C ALA A 216 23.60 4.22 8.22
N LYS A 217 22.39 4.70 7.92
CA LYS A 217 21.42 5.21 8.89
C LYS A 217 20.33 4.18 9.19
N PHE A 218 20.06 3.29 8.24
CA PHE A 218 18.98 2.32 8.30
C PHE A 218 19.46 0.90 8.03
N CYS A 219 18.81 -0.06 8.68
CA CYS A 219 18.93 -1.49 8.42
C CYS A 219 17.57 -2.00 7.94
N VAL A 220 17.51 -2.51 6.72
CA VAL A 220 16.31 -3.11 6.11
C VAL A 220 16.45 -4.61 6.15
N THR A 221 15.52 -5.29 6.80
CA THR A 221 15.51 -6.76 6.89
C THR A 221 14.26 -7.34 6.23
N GLY A 222 14.35 -8.57 5.83
CA GLY A 222 13.26 -9.29 5.21
C GLY A 222 13.64 -10.71 4.86
N PHE A 223 12.83 -11.35 4.05
CA PHE A 223 13.09 -12.70 3.56
C PHE A 223 12.73 -12.85 2.08
N ASP A 224 13.41 -13.75 1.43
CA ASP A 224 13.05 -14.23 0.10
C ASP A 224 11.80 -15.11 0.20
N THR A 225 10.77 -14.80 -0.60
CA THR A 225 9.45 -15.46 -0.50
C THR A 225 9.50 -16.93 -0.88
N SER A 226 10.39 -17.29 -1.82
CA SER A 226 10.52 -18.67 -2.31
C SER A 226 11.40 -19.53 -1.41
N SER A 227 12.61 -19.04 -1.10
CA SER A 227 13.61 -19.78 -0.33
C SER A 227 13.48 -19.62 1.19
N ARG A 228 12.67 -18.67 1.65
CA ARG A 228 12.53 -18.26 3.06
C ARG A 228 13.85 -17.80 3.71
N ARG A 229 14.88 -17.57 2.92
CA ARG A 229 16.15 -17.06 3.42
C ARG A 229 16.02 -15.60 3.83
N ALA A 230 16.47 -15.29 5.03
CA ALA A 230 16.54 -13.92 5.50
C ALA A 230 17.58 -13.13 4.71
N PHE A 231 17.37 -11.83 4.58
CA PHE A 231 18.36 -10.88 4.05
C PHE A 231 18.44 -9.65 4.94
N ARG A 232 19.58 -8.99 4.88
CA ARG A 232 19.83 -7.72 5.54
C ARG A 232 20.54 -6.77 4.60
N VAL A 233 19.98 -5.57 4.45
CA VAL A 233 20.59 -4.49 3.66
C VAL A 233 20.71 -3.27 4.56
N VAL A 234 21.91 -2.71 4.70
CA VAL A 234 22.11 -1.45 5.38
C VAL A 234 22.24 -0.32 4.37
N CYS A 235 21.69 0.86 4.68
CA CYS A 235 21.66 1.98 3.74
C CYS A 235 21.73 3.33 4.43
N ALA A 236 22.20 4.33 3.68
CA ALA A 236 22.19 5.72 4.14
C ALA A 236 20.78 6.34 4.05
N ARG A 237 20.00 5.94 3.04
CA ARG A 237 18.68 6.48 2.75
C ARG A 237 17.70 5.35 2.41
N ALA A 238 16.43 5.52 2.80
CA ALA A 238 15.37 4.58 2.44
C ALA A 238 14.17 5.31 1.83
N VAL A 239 13.55 4.72 0.80
CA VAL A 239 12.43 5.30 0.06
C VAL A 239 11.23 4.37 0.14
N LEU A 240 10.12 4.85 0.69
CA LEU A 240 8.87 4.14 0.77
C LEU A 240 8.09 4.33 -0.54
N ALA A 241 8.01 3.28 -1.34
CA ALA A 241 7.31 3.21 -2.62
C ALA A 241 6.31 2.04 -2.66
N SER A 242 5.86 1.57 -1.47
CA SER A 242 5.06 0.35 -1.31
C SER A 242 3.60 0.49 -1.77
N GLY A 243 3.13 1.72 -2.05
CA GLY A 243 1.73 1.97 -2.41
C GLY A 243 0.78 2.01 -1.21
N ALA A 244 -0.52 2.20 -1.46
CA ALA A 244 -1.53 2.39 -0.41
C ALA A 244 -2.68 1.37 -0.48
N GLY A 245 -2.53 0.27 -1.21
CA GLY A 245 -3.61 -0.69 -1.48
C GLY A 245 -3.41 -2.09 -0.92
N ASP A 246 -2.42 -2.31 -0.07
CA ASP A 246 -2.02 -3.67 0.34
C ASP A 246 -3.02 -4.34 1.31
N ARG A 247 -3.74 -3.55 2.12
CA ARG A 247 -4.67 -4.06 3.12
C ARG A 247 -6.08 -3.57 2.82
N PRO A 248 -6.99 -4.44 2.40
CA PRO A 248 -8.39 -4.08 2.24
C PRO A 248 -9.02 -3.73 3.60
N ASN A 249 -9.91 -2.75 3.60
CA ASN A 249 -10.79 -2.52 4.73
C ASN A 249 -11.79 -3.68 4.81
N THR A 250 -12.03 -4.16 6.02
CA THR A 250 -12.95 -5.28 6.27
C THR A 250 -14.21 -4.80 7.00
N LEU A 251 -15.26 -5.60 6.91
CA LEU A 251 -16.44 -5.46 7.76
C LEU A 251 -16.14 -6.02 9.17
N ALA A 252 -17.18 -6.07 10.01
CA ALA A 252 -17.08 -6.64 11.35
C ALA A 252 -16.43 -8.03 11.35
N GLN A 253 -15.72 -8.35 12.42
CA GLN A 253 -14.87 -9.56 12.52
C GLN A 253 -15.63 -10.86 12.25
N HIS A 254 -16.92 -10.94 12.59
CA HIS A 254 -17.77 -12.10 12.33
C HIS A 254 -18.25 -12.20 10.87
N VAL A 255 -18.18 -11.13 10.08
CA VAL A 255 -18.57 -11.11 8.65
C VAL A 255 -17.36 -11.31 7.74
N ALA A 256 -16.22 -10.75 8.14
CA ALA A 256 -15.00 -10.70 7.32
C ALA A 256 -14.54 -12.08 6.79
N PRO A 257 -14.61 -13.19 7.57
CA PRO A 257 -14.19 -14.51 7.07
C PRO A 257 -15.03 -15.06 5.93
N HIS A 258 -16.27 -14.55 5.76
CA HIS A 258 -17.21 -15.02 4.75
C HIS A 258 -17.18 -14.18 3.47
N ALA A 259 -16.26 -13.23 3.34
CA ALA A 259 -16.22 -12.28 2.26
C ALA A 259 -14.85 -12.25 1.53
N LEU A 260 -14.90 -11.97 0.24
CA LEU A 260 -13.73 -11.72 -0.60
C LEU A 260 -13.45 -10.21 -0.63
N HIS A 261 -12.23 -9.83 -0.29
CA HIS A 261 -11.84 -8.42 -0.17
C HIS A 261 -10.99 -7.91 -1.35
N ALA A 262 -10.82 -8.73 -2.39
CA ALA A 262 -10.07 -8.36 -3.59
C ALA A 262 -10.78 -8.84 -4.86
N LEU A 263 -10.61 -8.09 -5.95
CA LEU A 263 -11.28 -8.38 -7.23
C LEU A 263 -10.80 -9.69 -7.88
N ALA A 264 -9.50 -10.05 -7.75
CA ALA A 264 -8.99 -11.25 -8.40
C ALA A 264 -9.53 -12.56 -7.79
N PRO A 265 -9.62 -12.74 -6.44
CA PRO A 265 -10.36 -13.85 -5.85
C PRO A 265 -11.84 -13.84 -6.26
N LEU A 266 -12.50 -12.67 -6.28
CA LEU A 266 -13.89 -12.59 -6.73
C LEU A 266 -14.05 -13.05 -8.18
N GLU A 267 -13.18 -12.61 -9.10
CA GLU A 267 -13.23 -13.06 -10.51
C GLU A 267 -13.10 -14.58 -10.62
N ARG A 268 -12.19 -15.20 -9.85
CA ARG A 268 -12.04 -16.66 -9.84
C ARG A 268 -13.29 -17.36 -9.33
N ALA A 269 -13.86 -16.88 -8.22
CA ALA A 269 -15.08 -17.43 -7.63
C ALA A 269 -16.29 -17.26 -8.57
N VAL A 270 -16.42 -16.10 -9.23
CA VAL A 270 -17.46 -15.84 -10.25
C VAL A 270 -17.34 -16.82 -11.42
N ARG A 271 -16.12 -17.15 -11.88
CA ARG A 271 -15.91 -18.14 -12.95
C ARG A 271 -16.35 -19.54 -12.53
N VAL A 272 -16.01 -19.96 -11.33
CA VAL A 272 -16.47 -21.24 -10.78
C VAL A 272 -18.00 -21.27 -10.72
N LEU A 273 -18.61 -20.26 -10.13
CA LEU A 273 -20.05 -20.20 -9.96
C LEU A 273 -20.78 -20.14 -11.31
N SER A 274 -20.27 -19.40 -12.29
CA SER A 274 -20.88 -19.30 -13.62
C SER A 274 -20.77 -20.61 -14.42
N ALA A 275 -19.74 -21.41 -14.24
CA ALA A 275 -19.61 -22.72 -14.86
C ALA A 275 -20.72 -23.70 -14.37
N HIS A 276 -21.25 -23.48 -13.17
CA HIS A 276 -22.32 -24.25 -12.57
C HIS A 276 -23.71 -23.58 -12.72
N ALA A 277 -23.83 -22.51 -13.53
CA ALA A 277 -24.98 -21.63 -13.59
C ALA A 277 -26.19 -22.15 -14.42
N ASN A 278 -26.24 -23.44 -14.80
CA ASN A 278 -27.43 -24.07 -15.40
C ASN A 278 -28.65 -24.08 -14.43
N ARG A 279 -28.52 -23.46 -13.26
CA ARG A 279 -29.56 -23.32 -12.25
C ARG A 279 -30.52 -22.16 -12.61
N ARG A 280 -31.80 -22.42 -12.54
CA ARG A 280 -32.83 -21.37 -12.59
C ARG A 280 -33.49 -21.25 -11.23
N PRO A 281 -33.50 -20.09 -10.58
CA PRO A 281 -32.99 -18.78 -11.01
C PRO A 281 -31.44 -18.71 -10.96
N PRO A 282 -30.81 -17.74 -11.71
CA PRO A 282 -29.35 -17.58 -11.70
C PRO A 282 -28.81 -17.37 -10.29
N PRO A 283 -27.61 -17.90 -9.98
CA PRO A 283 -26.98 -17.70 -8.67
C PRO A 283 -26.74 -16.21 -8.39
N SER A 284 -26.72 -15.84 -7.10
CA SER A 284 -26.56 -14.45 -6.68
C SER A 284 -25.23 -14.17 -6.01
N VAL A 285 -24.68 -12.97 -6.27
CA VAL A 285 -23.50 -12.40 -5.64
C VAL A 285 -23.86 -11.10 -4.92
N LEU A 286 -23.40 -10.94 -3.68
CA LEU A 286 -23.52 -9.69 -2.92
C LEU A 286 -22.26 -8.88 -3.10
N ILE A 287 -22.36 -7.66 -3.60
CA ILE A 287 -21.27 -6.69 -3.69
C ILE A 287 -21.51 -5.59 -2.67
N VAL A 288 -20.49 -5.27 -1.88
CA VAL A 288 -20.54 -4.25 -0.84
C VAL A 288 -19.55 -3.13 -1.16
N GLY A 289 -20.04 -1.91 -1.22
CA GLY A 289 -19.26 -0.70 -1.47
C GLY A 289 -19.89 0.17 -2.56
N SER A 290 -19.41 1.41 -2.70
CA SER A 290 -19.94 2.35 -3.70
C SER A 290 -18.87 2.84 -4.68
N GLY A 291 -17.60 2.50 -4.46
CA GLY A 291 -16.48 2.96 -5.27
C GLY A 291 -16.24 2.16 -6.56
N VAL A 292 -15.19 2.53 -7.29
CA VAL A 292 -14.80 1.91 -8.57
C VAL A 292 -14.62 0.40 -8.45
N SER A 293 -13.96 -0.10 -7.39
CA SER A 293 -13.77 -1.54 -7.22
C SER A 293 -15.09 -2.30 -6.97
N ALA A 294 -16.07 -1.66 -6.31
CA ALA A 294 -17.40 -2.24 -6.17
C ALA A 294 -18.13 -2.28 -7.52
N ALA A 295 -17.99 -1.22 -8.33
CA ALA A 295 -18.53 -1.19 -9.68
C ALA A 295 -17.91 -2.26 -10.58
N ASP A 296 -16.58 -2.47 -10.51
CA ASP A 296 -15.91 -3.59 -11.18
C ASP A 296 -16.43 -4.95 -10.72
N GLY A 297 -16.63 -5.13 -9.41
CA GLY A 297 -17.19 -6.37 -8.85
C GLY A 297 -18.63 -6.63 -9.31
N ALA A 298 -19.50 -5.60 -9.33
CA ALA A 298 -20.84 -5.69 -9.85
C ALA A 298 -20.85 -6.04 -11.33
N TRP A 299 -19.98 -5.40 -12.11
CA TRP A 299 -19.84 -5.65 -13.54
C TRP A 299 -19.33 -7.06 -13.86
N LEU A 300 -18.40 -7.59 -13.06
CA LEU A 300 -17.96 -8.98 -13.18
C LEU A 300 -19.12 -9.97 -13.00
N GLY A 301 -19.95 -9.76 -11.98
CA GLY A 301 -21.14 -10.59 -11.73
C GLY A 301 -22.17 -10.52 -12.87
N LEU A 302 -22.52 -9.30 -13.31
CA LEU A 302 -23.48 -9.09 -14.39
C LEU A 302 -23.04 -9.73 -15.71
N ARG A 303 -21.75 -9.57 -16.09
CA ARG A 303 -21.20 -10.19 -17.30
C ARG A 303 -21.18 -11.72 -17.25
N ALA A 304 -21.09 -12.28 -16.07
CA ALA A 304 -21.14 -13.72 -15.85
C ALA A 304 -22.59 -14.27 -15.82
N GLY A 305 -23.60 -13.41 -16.02
CA GLY A 305 -25.02 -13.79 -15.97
C GLY A 305 -25.55 -14.04 -14.56
N LEU A 306 -24.83 -13.63 -13.51
CA LEU A 306 -25.24 -13.78 -12.12
C LEU A 306 -26.22 -12.67 -11.71
N ARG A 307 -27.01 -12.93 -10.69
CA ARG A 307 -27.80 -11.88 -10.04
C ARG A 307 -26.93 -11.11 -9.07
N VAL A 308 -26.75 -9.82 -9.30
CA VAL A 308 -25.97 -8.91 -8.47
C VAL A 308 -26.89 -8.23 -7.46
N ARG A 309 -26.61 -8.42 -6.18
CA ARG A 309 -27.18 -7.67 -5.07
C ARG A 309 -26.13 -6.67 -4.62
N HIS A 310 -26.41 -5.36 -4.72
CA HIS A 310 -25.41 -4.32 -4.50
C HIS A 310 -25.75 -3.49 -3.27
N LEU A 311 -25.00 -3.68 -2.22
CA LEU A 311 -25.15 -3.00 -0.95
C LEU A 311 -24.22 -1.78 -0.89
N HIS A 312 -24.79 -0.58 -0.71
CA HIS A 312 -24.06 0.67 -0.62
C HIS A 312 -24.77 1.66 0.29
N ARG A 313 -24.03 2.59 0.91
CA ARG A 313 -24.63 3.66 1.74
C ARG A 313 -25.21 4.76 0.87
N ALA A 314 -24.41 5.27 -0.06
CA ALA A 314 -24.81 6.23 -1.09
C ALA A 314 -24.04 5.95 -2.37
N PRO A 315 -24.52 6.38 -3.55
CA PRO A 315 -23.73 6.38 -4.77
C PRO A 315 -22.48 7.24 -4.60
N ALA A 316 -21.33 6.77 -5.12
CA ALA A 316 -20.07 7.48 -4.95
C ALA A 316 -19.94 8.65 -5.92
N ASP A 317 -19.64 9.84 -5.43
CA ASP A 317 -19.33 11.04 -6.24
C ASP A 317 -18.23 10.77 -7.28
N ALA A 318 -17.29 9.88 -6.95
CA ALA A 318 -16.24 9.49 -7.88
C ALA A 318 -16.78 8.83 -9.16
N LEU A 319 -17.88 8.08 -9.10
CA LEU A 319 -18.55 7.50 -10.28
C LEU A 319 -19.39 8.54 -11.02
N ALA A 320 -20.01 9.48 -10.28
CA ALA A 320 -20.80 10.56 -10.86
C ALA A 320 -20.00 11.48 -11.80
N ARG A 321 -18.72 11.65 -11.51
CA ARG A 321 -17.82 12.54 -12.26
C ARG A 321 -17.20 11.91 -13.50
N LEU A 322 -17.50 10.64 -13.77
CA LEU A 322 -16.95 9.92 -14.92
C LEU A 322 -17.79 10.23 -16.17
N GLU A 323 -17.10 10.52 -17.26
CA GLU A 323 -17.75 10.81 -18.54
C GLU A 323 -18.33 9.51 -19.15
N PRO A 324 -19.62 9.49 -19.54
CA PRO A 324 -20.27 8.28 -20.05
C PRO A 324 -19.63 7.67 -21.30
N GLN A 325 -19.06 8.50 -22.18
CA GLN A 325 -18.41 7.99 -23.40
C GLN A 325 -17.11 7.24 -23.09
N ALA A 326 -16.33 7.73 -22.13
CA ALA A 326 -15.07 7.11 -21.74
C ALA A 326 -15.25 5.95 -20.73
N TYR A 327 -16.31 5.99 -19.91
CA TYR A 327 -16.57 5.06 -18.81
C TYR A 327 -17.99 4.48 -18.81
N PRO A 328 -18.49 3.92 -19.92
CA PRO A 328 -19.88 3.46 -20.04
C PRO A 328 -20.21 2.38 -19.01
N ASP A 329 -19.25 1.51 -18.67
CA ASP A 329 -19.36 0.47 -17.65
C ASP A 329 -19.67 1.04 -16.25
N TYR A 330 -18.90 2.03 -15.82
CA TYR A 330 -19.10 2.64 -14.50
C TYR A 330 -20.33 3.53 -14.44
N CYS A 331 -20.62 4.28 -15.49
CA CYS A 331 -21.80 5.11 -15.55
C CYS A 331 -23.08 4.27 -15.55
N GLN A 332 -23.07 3.09 -16.16
CA GLN A 332 -24.20 2.16 -16.09
C GLN A 332 -24.42 1.65 -14.66
N VAL A 333 -23.37 1.25 -13.94
CA VAL A 333 -23.49 0.83 -12.53
C VAL A 333 -23.96 1.99 -11.67
N TYR A 334 -23.40 3.19 -11.85
CA TYR A 334 -23.81 4.39 -11.13
C TYR A 334 -25.30 4.69 -11.34
N LYS A 335 -25.78 4.63 -12.59
CA LYS A 335 -27.21 4.80 -12.90
C LYS A 335 -28.07 3.79 -12.15
N MET A 336 -27.70 2.49 -12.20
CA MET A 336 -28.43 1.44 -11.48
C MET A 336 -28.47 1.65 -9.96
N MET A 337 -27.40 2.25 -9.37
CA MET A 337 -27.38 2.64 -7.96
C MET A 337 -28.34 3.79 -7.67
N CYS A 338 -28.38 4.81 -8.53
CA CYS A 338 -29.23 6.00 -8.38
C CYS A 338 -30.71 5.67 -8.59
N ASP A 339 -31.05 4.80 -9.54
CA ASP A 339 -32.42 4.38 -9.81
C ASP A 339 -33.02 3.62 -8.61
N GLY A 340 -32.20 3.12 -7.72
CA GLY A 340 -32.60 2.49 -6.48
C GLY A 340 -33.43 1.22 -6.66
N PRO A 341 -34.15 0.76 -5.59
CA PRO A 341 -34.95 -0.48 -5.64
C PRO A 341 -36.12 -0.46 -6.63
N SER A 342 -36.57 0.73 -6.99
CA SER A 342 -37.65 0.91 -7.99
C SER A 342 -37.15 0.78 -9.44
N GLY A 343 -35.83 0.83 -9.65
CA GLY A 343 -35.22 0.62 -10.96
C GLY A 343 -35.35 -0.86 -11.38
N ASN A 344 -36.05 -1.10 -12.49
CA ASN A 344 -36.22 -2.47 -12.98
C ASN A 344 -35.05 -2.88 -13.87
N HIS A 345 -33.91 -3.20 -13.24
CA HIS A 345 -32.69 -3.64 -13.93
C HIS A 345 -32.57 -5.17 -13.92
N ASN A 346 -32.33 -5.74 -15.10
CA ASN A 346 -32.16 -7.18 -15.21
C ASN A 346 -30.96 -7.67 -14.43
N ASN A 347 -31.13 -8.66 -13.57
CA ASN A 347 -30.10 -9.27 -12.72
C ASN A 347 -29.38 -8.31 -11.77
N TYR A 348 -29.92 -7.12 -11.49
CA TYR A 348 -29.33 -6.18 -10.54
C TYR A 348 -30.37 -5.68 -9.54
N THR A 349 -30.04 -5.77 -8.25
CA THR A 349 -30.89 -5.29 -7.16
C THR A 349 -30.06 -4.46 -6.19
N PRO A 350 -30.27 -3.13 -6.11
CA PRO A 350 -29.55 -2.28 -5.15
C PRO A 350 -30.19 -2.39 -3.75
N TYR A 351 -29.33 -2.31 -2.75
CA TYR A 351 -29.66 -2.20 -1.32
C TYR A 351 -29.00 -0.92 -0.76
N PRO A 352 -29.58 0.28 -1.06
CA PRO A 352 -29.08 1.53 -0.51
C PRO A 352 -29.30 1.58 1.01
N GLU A 353 -28.40 2.22 1.73
CA GLU A 353 -28.49 2.44 3.20
C GLU A 353 -28.66 1.14 4.01
N HIS A 354 -28.04 0.05 3.56
CA HIS A 354 -28.03 -1.22 4.29
C HIS A 354 -26.63 -1.55 4.81
N THR A 355 -26.59 -2.40 5.86
CA THR A 355 -25.38 -3.02 6.37
C THR A 355 -25.59 -4.52 6.62
N ILE A 356 -24.52 -5.30 6.57
CA ILE A 356 -24.57 -6.72 6.92
C ILE A 356 -24.52 -6.85 8.44
N VAL A 357 -25.50 -7.55 9.00
CA VAL A 357 -25.56 -7.86 10.44
C VAL A 357 -25.00 -9.24 10.74
N GLU A 358 -25.33 -10.21 9.89
CA GLU A 358 -24.98 -11.62 10.11
C GLU A 358 -24.77 -12.33 8.78
N VAL A 359 -23.84 -13.25 8.75
CA VAL A 359 -23.64 -14.20 7.64
C VAL A 359 -23.56 -15.60 8.20
N THR A 360 -24.47 -16.49 7.75
CA THR A 360 -24.50 -17.89 8.14
C THR A 360 -24.33 -18.76 6.90
N PRO A 361 -23.27 -19.57 6.79
CA PRO A 361 -23.17 -20.61 5.76
C PRO A 361 -24.33 -21.63 5.95
N GLU A 362 -24.93 -22.08 4.87
CA GLU A 362 -25.99 -23.12 4.97
C GLU A 362 -25.39 -24.54 5.09
N ASP A 363 -24.17 -24.74 4.61
CA ASP A 363 -23.43 -25.99 4.77
C ASP A 363 -22.50 -25.90 5.98
N ASP A 364 -22.35 -27.01 6.72
CA ASP A 364 -21.48 -27.17 7.92
C ASP A 364 -19.96 -26.99 7.62
N LEU A 365 -19.64 -26.45 6.46
CA LEU A 365 -18.27 -26.17 6.03
C LEU A 365 -17.68 -25.00 6.83
N THR A 366 -17.28 -25.31 8.08
CA THR A 366 -16.49 -24.44 8.96
C THR A 366 -15.06 -24.18 8.44
N HIS A 367 -14.79 -24.46 7.17
CA HIS A 367 -13.48 -24.27 6.57
C HIS A 367 -13.17 -22.79 6.37
N LYS A 368 -12.14 -22.32 7.08
CA LYS A 368 -11.54 -21.00 6.90
C LYS A 368 -11.19 -20.83 5.42
N LEU A 369 -11.63 -19.71 4.85
CA LEU A 369 -11.28 -19.29 3.48
C LEU A 369 -9.76 -19.31 3.28
N ASN A 370 -9.24 -20.41 2.74
CA ASN A 370 -7.90 -20.47 2.18
C ASN A 370 -8.01 -20.17 0.68
N ALA A 371 -7.01 -19.50 0.11
CA ALA A 371 -7.00 -19.19 -1.31
C ALA A 371 -7.07 -20.45 -2.21
N ASP A 372 -6.78 -21.59 -1.64
CA ASP A 372 -6.79 -22.90 -2.30
C ASP A 372 -8.20 -23.52 -2.36
N ASP A 373 -9.13 -23.06 -1.48
CA ASP A 373 -10.51 -23.60 -1.37
C ASP A 373 -11.57 -22.69 -2.01
N ILE A 374 -11.19 -21.94 -3.05
CA ILE A 374 -12.09 -20.97 -3.67
C ILE A 374 -13.28 -21.63 -4.38
N GLU A 375 -13.14 -22.88 -4.77
CA GLU A 375 -14.20 -23.68 -5.41
C GLU A 375 -15.31 -24.00 -4.41
N ASP A 376 -14.98 -24.58 -3.27
CA ASP A 376 -15.93 -24.88 -2.20
C ASP A 376 -16.60 -23.61 -1.68
N TYR A 377 -15.81 -22.54 -1.49
CA TYR A 377 -16.37 -21.24 -1.11
C TYR A 377 -17.40 -20.73 -2.12
N ALA A 378 -17.09 -20.84 -3.44
CA ALA A 378 -17.94 -20.32 -4.49
C ALA A 378 -19.26 -21.10 -4.63
N LEU A 379 -19.27 -22.38 -4.28
CA LEU A 379 -20.44 -23.25 -4.39
C LEU A 379 -21.26 -23.32 -3.09
N SER A 380 -20.73 -22.85 -1.97
CA SER A 380 -21.42 -22.78 -0.68
C SER A 380 -22.45 -21.64 -0.67
N LEU A 381 -23.69 -21.96 -0.32
CA LEU A 381 -24.77 -20.98 -0.18
C LEU A 381 -24.68 -20.31 1.21
N LYS A 382 -24.83 -18.99 1.24
CA LYS A 382 -24.77 -18.18 2.45
C LYS A 382 -26.05 -17.42 2.65
N ARG A 383 -26.59 -17.46 3.86
CA ARG A 383 -27.70 -16.65 4.33
C ARG A 383 -27.15 -15.39 4.96
N VAL A 384 -27.61 -14.23 4.48
CA VAL A 384 -27.13 -12.91 4.91
C VAL A 384 -28.30 -12.08 5.42
N LYS A 385 -28.19 -11.59 6.64
CA LYS A 385 -29.14 -10.63 7.22
C LYS A 385 -28.62 -9.21 6.97
N LEU A 386 -29.44 -8.42 6.28
CA LEU A 386 -29.19 -7.02 5.98
C LEU A 386 -30.08 -6.14 6.85
N LEU A 387 -29.50 -5.16 7.52
CA LEU A 387 -30.20 -4.14 8.28
C LEU A 387 -30.31 -2.87 7.43
N ASN A 388 -31.52 -2.41 7.20
CA ASN A 388 -31.74 -1.07 6.66
C ASN A 388 -31.44 -0.03 7.75
N LEU A 389 -30.51 0.88 7.47
CA LEU A 389 -30.05 1.87 8.46
C LEU A 389 -31.11 2.93 8.78
N ASN A 390 -32.07 3.16 7.87
CA ASN A 390 -33.13 4.14 8.02
C ASN A 390 -34.37 3.53 8.71
N THR A 391 -34.93 2.44 8.14
CA THR A 391 -36.17 1.81 8.65
C THR A 391 -35.92 0.87 9.83
N LYS A 392 -34.66 0.45 10.08
CA LYS A 392 -34.28 -0.57 11.06
C LYS A 392 -34.83 -1.98 10.79
N GLU A 393 -35.39 -2.19 9.63
CA GLU A 393 -35.89 -3.50 9.21
C GLU A 393 -34.75 -4.43 8.81
N ILE A 394 -34.92 -5.71 9.13
CA ILE A 394 -33.98 -6.76 8.75
C ILE A 394 -34.54 -7.53 7.58
N THR A 395 -33.78 -7.61 6.50
CA THR A 395 -34.10 -8.43 5.32
C THR A 395 -33.11 -9.58 5.22
N GLU A 396 -33.59 -10.77 5.01
CA GLU A 396 -32.75 -11.94 4.79
C GLU A 396 -32.64 -12.25 3.29
N ILE A 397 -31.42 -12.50 2.84
CA ILE A 397 -31.12 -12.87 1.46
C ILE A 397 -30.19 -14.07 1.39
N GLN A 398 -30.27 -14.83 0.31
CA GLN A 398 -29.36 -15.94 0.02
C GLN A 398 -28.42 -15.57 -1.12
N VAL A 399 -27.12 -15.77 -0.93
CA VAL A 399 -26.06 -15.49 -1.90
C VAL A 399 -24.96 -16.54 -1.85
N TYR A 400 -24.33 -16.79 -2.98
CA TYR A 400 -23.17 -17.67 -3.06
C TYR A 400 -21.86 -16.94 -2.77
N LEU A 401 -21.72 -15.72 -3.23
CA LEU A 401 -20.49 -14.93 -3.12
C LEU A 401 -20.77 -13.61 -2.41
N ILE A 402 -19.80 -13.17 -1.60
CA ILE A 402 -19.81 -11.84 -0.98
C ILE A 402 -18.48 -11.17 -1.33
N GLY A 403 -18.53 -10.05 -2.08
CA GLY A 403 -17.38 -9.20 -2.39
C GLY A 403 -17.48 -7.88 -1.64
N VAL A 404 -16.45 -7.53 -0.84
CA VAL A 404 -16.42 -6.30 -0.03
C VAL A 404 -15.34 -5.36 -0.52
N PHE A 405 -15.75 -4.18 -1.04
CA PHE A 405 -14.87 -3.19 -1.67
C PHE A 405 -15.09 -1.80 -1.07
N ILE A 406 -14.72 -1.65 0.20
CA ILE A 406 -14.89 -0.43 0.99
C ILE A 406 -13.57 0.34 1.21
N GLY A 407 -12.66 0.22 0.25
CA GLY A 407 -11.35 0.86 0.27
C GLY A 407 -10.25 -0.03 0.83
N SER A 408 -9.04 0.52 0.86
CA SER A 408 -7.83 -0.16 1.35
C SER A 408 -6.88 0.83 2.00
N LYS A 409 -5.93 0.33 2.76
CA LYS A 409 -4.88 1.08 3.46
C LYS A 409 -3.50 0.52 3.11
N PRO A 410 -2.43 1.31 3.27
CA PRO A 410 -1.08 0.79 3.15
C PRO A 410 -0.75 -0.19 4.28
N ASP A 411 0.14 -1.12 3.98
CA ASP A 411 0.72 -2.02 4.97
C ASP A 411 2.14 -1.55 5.32
N LEU A 412 2.25 -0.78 6.40
CA LEU A 412 3.49 -0.17 6.87
C LEU A 412 3.96 -0.78 8.20
N PHE A 413 3.54 -2.01 8.52
CA PHE A 413 3.86 -2.65 9.78
C PHE A 413 5.37 -2.71 10.07
N PHE A 414 6.18 -2.77 9.03
CA PHE A 414 7.64 -2.81 9.12
C PHE A 414 8.28 -1.51 9.67
N LEU A 415 7.52 -0.42 9.76
CA LEU A 415 7.97 0.86 10.33
C LEU A 415 7.64 1.01 11.82
N GLN A 416 6.62 0.32 12.33
CA GLN A 416 6.02 0.60 13.64
C GLN A 416 6.94 0.31 14.84
N THR A 417 7.90 -0.57 14.68
CA THR A 417 8.67 -1.08 15.81
C THR A 417 9.92 -0.27 16.17
N ASN A 418 10.35 0.65 15.30
CA ASN A 418 11.73 1.15 15.37
C ASN A 418 11.89 2.66 15.26
N PHE A 419 10.79 3.39 15.12
CA PHE A 419 10.81 4.85 14.92
C PHE A 419 10.07 5.62 16.02
N LEU A 420 9.39 4.95 16.95
CA LEU A 420 8.62 5.60 18.02
C LEU A 420 9.48 6.47 18.94
N ASP A 421 10.76 6.15 19.10
CA ASP A 421 11.71 6.97 19.86
C ASP A 421 12.00 8.34 19.19
N CYS A 422 11.63 8.50 17.92
CA CYS A 422 11.84 9.72 17.15
C CYS A 422 10.56 10.52 16.94
N ILE A 423 9.41 9.96 17.31
CA ILE A 423 8.11 10.58 17.15
C ILE A 423 7.66 11.00 18.56
N ASP A 424 7.64 12.29 18.82
CA ASP A 424 7.17 12.85 20.11
C ASP A 424 5.63 12.76 20.20
N ILE A 425 5.11 11.55 20.03
CA ILE A 425 3.69 11.25 20.23
C ILE A 425 3.51 10.95 21.71
N LYS A 426 2.91 11.89 22.43
CA LYS A 426 2.35 11.58 23.74
C LYS A 426 1.19 10.61 23.53
N ILE A 427 1.48 9.33 23.68
CA ILE A 427 0.45 8.29 23.72
C ILE A 427 -0.13 8.35 25.13
N ASP A 428 -1.26 9.02 25.27
CA ASP A 428 -1.99 9.06 26.55
C ASP A 428 -2.59 7.67 26.80
N CYS A 429 -1.86 6.85 27.53
CA CYS A 429 -2.38 5.60 28.07
C CYS A 429 -3.13 5.92 29.37
N ALA A 430 -4.36 5.45 29.50
CA ALA A 430 -5.18 5.68 30.70
C ALA A 430 -4.50 5.22 32.02
N LYS A 431 -3.52 4.31 31.95
CA LYS A 431 -2.67 3.91 33.09
C LYS A 431 -1.51 4.86 33.38
N CYS A 432 -1.16 5.76 32.46
CA CYS A 432 -0.04 6.70 32.62
C CYS A 432 -0.51 8.08 33.08
N ILE A 433 -1.82 8.29 33.23
CA ILE A 433 -2.40 9.60 33.60
C ILE A 433 -2.31 9.87 35.11
N ASP A 434 -2.25 8.83 35.96
CA ASP A 434 -2.10 8.99 37.38
C ASP A 434 -0.64 8.84 37.81
N GLU A 435 0.08 9.91 37.89
CA GLU A 435 1.14 10.24 38.84
C GLU A 435 2.17 11.23 38.27
N SER A 436 2.53 12.20 39.06
CA SER A 436 3.39 13.37 38.81
C SER A 436 4.90 13.07 38.64
N ASP A 437 5.31 11.89 38.25
CA ASP A 437 6.72 11.50 38.12
C ASP A 437 7.11 11.12 36.67
N ASN A 438 7.73 12.06 35.95
CA ASN A 438 8.15 11.93 34.56
C ASN A 438 9.14 10.78 34.31
N THR A 439 9.84 10.29 35.33
CA THR A 439 10.81 9.20 35.20
C THR A 439 10.13 7.83 35.20
N LYS A 440 9.11 7.65 36.03
CA LYS A 440 8.29 6.44 36.06
C LYS A 440 7.49 6.29 34.76
N ARG A 441 6.90 7.38 34.24
CA ARG A 441 6.18 7.38 32.95
C ARG A 441 7.02 6.82 31.81
N LYS A 442 8.27 7.27 31.65
CA LYS A 442 9.16 6.78 30.57
C LYS A 442 9.48 5.29 30.68
N ILE A 443 9.58 4.77 31.90
CA ILE A 443 9.88 3.34 32.13
C ILE A 443 8.64 2.48 31.87
N GLU A 444 7.46 2.93 32.28
CA GLU A 444 6.19 2.23 32.05
C GLU A 444 5.75 2.29 30.58
N GLU A 445 5.96 3.41 29.88
CA GLU A 445 5.75 3.52 28.44
C GLU A 445 6.63 2.54 27.67
N LYS A 446 7.92 2.39 28.02
CA LYS A 446 8.81 1.38 27.42
C LYS A 446 8.37 -0.05 27.73
N GLN A 447 7.87 -0.33 28.94
CA GLN A 447 7.38 -1.67 29.31
C GLN A 447 6.06 -2.01 28.62
N CYS A 448 5.14 -1.05 28.48
CA CYS A 448 3.89 -1.23 27.76
C CYS A 448 4.16 -1.50 26.26
N PHE A 449 5.09 -0.76 25.68
CA PHE A 449 5.54 -0.97 24.29
C PHE A 449 6.14 -2.34 24.05
N LEU A 450 7.07 -2.77 24.92
CA LEU A 450 7.71 -4.08 24.81
C LEU A 450 6.72 -5.24 24.98
N LYS A 451 5.72 -5.13 25.87
CA LYS A 451 4.67 -6.14 26.05
C LYS A 451 3.76 -6.25 24.83
N ASN A 452 3.35 -5.12 24.25
CA ASN A 452 2.51 -5.11 23.05
C ASN A 452 3.26 -5.64 21.82
N HIS A 453 4.54 -5.33 21.73
CA HIS A 453 5.41 -5.88 20.68
C HIS A 453 5.59 -7.39 20.82
N TRP A 454 5.76 -7.89 22.03
CA TRP A 454 5.85 -9.33 22.30
C TRP A 454 4.54 -10.09 21.99
N HIS A 455 3.39 -9.48 22.28
CA HIS A 455 2.08 -10.02 21.88
C HIS A 455 1.91 -10.06 20.36
N TYR A 456 2.37 -9.05 19.65
CA TYR A 456 2.36 -9.02 18.18
C TYR A 456 3.24 -10.11 17.58
N ILE A 457 4.48 -10.26 18.05
CA ILE A 457 5.38 -11.33 17.62
C ILE A 457 4.78 -12.71 17.94
N LYS A 458 4.19 -12.88 19.11
CA LYS A 458 3.53 -14.13 19.51
C LYS A 458 2.30 -14.46 18.65
N SER A 459 1.52 -13.45 18.25
CA SER A 459 0.41 -13.59 17.32
C SER A 459 0.89 -13.97 15.91
N MET A 460 1.95 -13.32 15.41
CA MET A 460 2.56 -13.64 14.13
C MET A 460 3.17 -15.05 14.11
N LEU A 461 3.88 -15.41 15.16
CA LEU A 461 4.42 -16.76 15.34
C LEU A 461 3.30 -17.81 15.49
N GLY A 462 2.22 -17.48 16.21
CA GLY A 462 1.04 -18.34 16.34
C GLY A 462 0.36 -18.62 15.00
N GLN A 463 0.20 -17.59 14.16
CA GLN A 463 -0.35 -17.76 12.80
C GLN A 463 0.59 -18.55 11.88
N SER A 464 1.90 -18.34 11.99
CA SER A 464 2.89 -19.11 11.23
C SER A 464 2.94 -20.58 11.69
N ILE A 465 2.86 -20.84 12.99
CA ILE A 465 2.82 -22.20 13.55
C ILE A 465 1.51 -22.91 13.18
N GLN A 466 0.38 -22.20 13.15
CA GLN A 466 -0.91 -22.76 12.75
C GLN A 466 -0.94 -23.08 11.25
N SER A 467 -0.33 -22.22 10.41
CA SER A 467 -0.10 -22.49 8.99
C SER A 467 0.86 -23.67 8.75
N CYS A 468 1.89 -23.83 9.59
CA CYS A 468 2.77 -25.00 9.53
C CYS A 468 2.07 -26.29 10.01
N LYS A 469 1.27 -26.22 11.07
CA LYS A 469 0.50 -27.40 11.54
C LYS A 469 -0.52 -27.87 10.51
N SER A 470 -1.24 -26.98 9.83
CA SER A 470 -2.17 -27.37 8.76
C SER A 470 -1.45 -28.01 7.56
N ARG A 471 -0.26 -27.53 7.19
CA ARG A 471 0.56 -28.17 6.13
C ARG A 471 1.13 -29.52 6.55
N TYR A 472 1.47 -29.69 7.81
CA TYR A 472 1.99 -30.96 8.32
C TYR A 472 0.90 -32.04 8.41
N LEU A 473 -0.32 -31.68 8.78
CA LEU A 473 -1.48 -32.57 8.79
C LEU A 473 -1.85 -33.03 7.36
N ASN A 474 -1.84 -32.15 6.40
CA ASN A 474 -2.09 -32.51 4.99
C ASN A 474 -0.99 -33.38 4.36
N TYR A 475 0.26 -33.30 4.90
CA TYR A 475 1.37 -34.15 4.41
C TYR A 475 1.34 -35.55 5.03
N SER A 476 0.80 -35.69 6.24
CA SER A 476 0.68 -37.01 6.92
C SER A 476 -0.49 -37.83 6.42
N GLU A 477 -1.53 -37.23 5.86
CA GLU A 477 -2.65 -37.95 5.23
C GLU A 477 -2.31 -38.51 3.85
N MET A 478 -1.28 -37.96 3.16
CA MET A 478 -0.82 -38.47 1.86
C MET A 478 0.14 -39.68 1.95
N ASN A 479 0.79 -39.90 3.10
CA ASN A 479 1.71 -41.01 3.27
C ASN A 479 1.25 -41.86 4.47
N GLY A 480 0.44 -42.89 4.18
CA GLY A 480 0.01 -43.83 5.17
C GLY A 480 1.17 -44.62 5.80
N ASN A 481 1.06 -44.78 7.11
CA ASN A 481 1.83 -45.66 7.97
C ASN A 481 3.28 -45.33 8.27
N THR A 482 3.51 -44.73 9.44
CA THR A 482 4.39 -45.32 10.47
C THR A 482 4.19 -44.61 11.81
N ASP A 483 3.83 -45.35 12.83
CA ASP A 483 3.81 -44.92 14.23
C ASP A 483 5.20 -44.46 14.69
N THR A 484 5.33 -43.19 14.98
CA THR A 484 6.41 -42.68 15.83
C THR A 484 5.81 -41.73 16.85
N LYS A 485 5.66 -42.21 18.07
CA LYS A 485 5.33 -41.43 19.25
C LYS A 485 6.40 -40.34 19.43
N CYS A 486 6.04 -39.08 19.20
CA CYS A 486 6.83 -37.96 19.67
C CYS A 486 6.73 -37.89 21.20
N VAL A 487 7.86 -38.12 21.87
CA VAL A 487 8.04 -37.84 23.29
C VAL A 487 8.08 -36.32 23.46
N GLU A 488 7.09 -35.77 24.10
CA GLU A 488 7.10 -34.36 24.52
C GLU A 488 8.16 -34.16 25.60
N PRO A 489 9.07 -33.18 25.46
CA PRO A 489 9.91 -32.80 26.58
C PRO A 489 9.06 -32.06 27.61
N ASP A 490 9.13 -32.52 28.83
CA ASP A 490 8.40 -32.06 30.02
C ASP A 490 8.85 -30.64 30.42
N CYS A 491 8.27 -29.61 29.81
CA CYS A 491 8.51 -28.19 30.11
C CYS A 491 7.49 -27.60 31.10
N ASN A 492 6.66 -28.43 31.75
CA ASN A 492 5.47 -27.93 32.45
C ASN A 492 5.63 -27.79 33.98
N LYS A 493 6.84 -27.76 34.55
CA LYS A 493 6.96 -27.69 36.04
C LYS A 493 7.67 -26.49 36.64
N ARG A 494 8.12 -25.48 35.87
CA ARG A 494 8.83 -24.32 36.46
C ARG A 494 8.27 -22.91 36.20
N ASN A 495 7.18 -22.76 35.49
CA ASN A 495 6.64 -21.42 35.14
C ASN A 495 5.17 -21.16 35.54
N LYS A 496 4.49 -22.07 36.27
CA LYS A 496 3.11 -21.80 36.68
C LYS A 496 2.99 -20.62 37.67
N ASP A 497 3.92 -20.50 38.61
CA ASP A 497 3.82 -19.48 39.66
C ASP A 497 4.15 -18.04 39.23
N LYS A 498 4.70 -17.85 38.03
CA LYS A 498 4.94 -16.51 37.46
C LYS A 498 3.89 -16.07 36.43
N MET A 499 3.14 -17.01 35.84
CA MET A 499 2.10 -16.68 34.85
C MET A 499 0.81 -16.17 35.49
N ASP A 500 0.47 -16.64 36.69
CA ASP A 500 -0.79 -16.24 37.35
C ASP A 500 -0.77 -14.76 37.83
N LYS A 501 0.42 -14.18 38.10
CA LYS A 501 0.52 -12.75 38.43
C LYS A 501 0.42 -11.82 37.23
N ASP A 502 0.73 -12.31 36.02
CA ASP A 502 0.64 -11.51 34.79
C ASP A 502 -0.74 -11.62 34.13
N SER A 503 -1.50 -12.70 34.38
CA SER A 503 -2.90 -12.84 33.93
C SER A 503 -3.84 -11.88 34.66
N ASP A 504 -3.65 -11.68 35.97
CA ASP A 504 -4.42 -10.71 36.75
C ASP A 504 -4.22 -9.24 36.30
N MET A 505 -3.03 -8.92 35.76
CA MET A 505 -2.79 -7.59 35.22
C MET A 505 -3.40 -7.36 33.84
N ILE A 506 -3.59 -8.41 33.06
CA ILE A 506 -4.26 -8.35 31.74
C ILE A 506 -5.78 -8.22 31.93
N GLU A 507 -6.37 -8.92 32.88
CA GLU A 507 -7.80 -8.80 33.21
C GLU A 507 -8.15 -7.41 33.78
N LYS A 508 -7.27 -6.81 34.59
CA LYS A 508 -7.48 -5.45 35.08
C LYS A 508 -7.43 -4.35 34.00
N CYS A 509 -6.87 -4.63 32.84
CA CYS A 509 -6.95 -3.74 31.68
C CYS A 509 -8.28 -3.85 30.91
N GLN A 510 -9.08 -4.91 31.15
CA GLN A 510 -10.32 -5.14 30.42
C GLN A 510 -11.58 -4.69 31.15
N ILE A 511 -11.52 -4.37 32.44
CA ILE A 511 -12.71 -4.08 33.23
C ILE A 511 -12.56 -2.74 33.95
N ILE A 512 -12.90 -1.66 33.26
CA ILE A 512 -13.43 -0.44 33.88
C ILE A 512 -14.73 -0.14 33.13
N PRO A 513 -15.89 -0.23 33.79
CA PRO A 513 -17.16 0.15 33.17
C PRO A 513 -17.21 1.68 33.11
N TYR A 514 -17.05 2.23 31.91
CA TYR A 514 -17.38 3.62 31.63
C TYR A 514 -18.81 3.71 31.10
N SER A 515 -19.51 4.75 31.56
CA SER A 515 -20.81 5.17 31.03
C SER A 515 -20.75 5.36 29.50
N GLU A 516 -21.82 5.03 28.80
CA GLU A 516 -21.88 4.88 27.33
C GLU A 516 -21.54 6.14 26.51
N GLU A 517 -21.23 7.27 27.11
CA GLU A 517 -21.01 8.54 26.39
C GLU A 517 -19.54 8.97 26.22
N GLU A 518 -18.57 8.37 26.91
CA GLU A 518 -17.15 8.67 26.72
C GLU A 518 -16.31 7.38 26.67
N LYS A 519 -16.37 6.66 25.54
CA LYS A 519 -15.33 5.68 25.20
C LYS A 519 -14.07 6.42 24.78
N VAL A 520 -13.31 6.91 25.73
CA VAL A 520 -11.88 7.20 25.52
C VAL A 520 -11.22 5.84 25.23
N LYS A 521 -11.03 5.54 23.94
CA LYS A 521 -10.28 4.35 23.54
C LYS A 521 -8.89 4.46 24.13
N CYS A 522 -8.52 3.53 24.99
CA CYS A 522 -7.17 3.41 25.50
C CYS A 522 -6.19 3.46 24.30
N SER A 523 -5.12 4.25 24.39
CA SER A 523 -4.10 4.34 23.37
C SER A 523 -3.43 2.96 23.07
N CYS A 524 -3.51 2.03 24.04
CA CYS A 524 -3.12 0.62 23.83
C CYS A 524 -4.05 -0.11 22.85
N GLU A 525 -5.33 0.27 22.76
CA GLU A 525 -6.26 -0.22 21.70
C GLU A 525 -6.03 0.50 20.37
N ALA A 526 -5.56 1.76 20.39
CA ALA A 526 -5.15 2.47 19.17
C ALA A 526 -3.88 1.89 18.53
N MET A 527 -3.07 1.18 19.30
CA MET A 527 -1.95 0.36 18.79
C MET A 527 -2.41 -1.03 18.34
N ASN A 528 -3.62 -1.14 17.79
CA ASN A 528 -4.05 -2.32 17.06
C ASN A 528 -2.93 -2.73 16.10
N PRO A 529 -2.48 -4.00 16.08
CA PRO A 529 -1.47 -4.50 15.15
C PRO A 529 -1.84 -4.25 13.67
N TYR A 530 -3.06 -3.77 13.42
CA TYR A 530 -3.57 -3.36 12.12
C TYR A 530 -3.45 -1.84 11.85
N SER A 531 -3.05 -0.99 12.79
CA SER A 531 -2.84 0.44 12.55
C SER A 531 -1.44 0.70 12.00
N SER A 532 -1.18 0.33 10.76
CA SER A 532 0.13 0.52 10.15
C SER A 532 0.40 2.00 9.84
N GLY A 533 1.62 2.46 10.10
CA GLY A 533 2.06 3.83 9.84
C GLY A 533 1.52 4.86 10.83
N LEU A 534 1.10 4.45 12.05
CA LEU A 534 0.76 5.38 13.11
C LEU A 534 1.95 6.32 13.41
N GLY A 535 1.70 7.61 13.49
CA GLY A 535 2.72 8.64 13.72
C GLY A 535 3.28 9.28 12.45
N PHE A 536 3.13 8.65 11.28
CA PHE A 536 3.70 9.16 10.03
C PHE A 536 2.73 9.97 9.18
N GLY A 537 1.42 9.92 9.47
CA GLY A 537 0.41 10.67 8.75
C GLY A 537 0.39 12.16 9.09
N ILE A 538 -0.34 12.96 8.30
CA ILE A 538 -0.63 14.38 8.59
C ILE A 538 -1.25 14.51 9.97
N ASP A 539 -2.19 13.62 10.32
CA ASP A 539 -2.65 13.42 11.69
C ASP A 539 -1.86 12.24 12.30
N PRO A 540 -0.90 12.50 13.19
CA PRO A 540 -0.07 11.45 13.77
C PRO A 540 -0.83 10.49 14.69
N LYS A 541 -2.02 10.87 15.15
CA LYS A 541 -2.87 10.04 16.00
C LYS A 541 -3.70 9.01 15.22
N LYS A 542 -3.66 9.06 13.88
CA LYS A 542 -4.38 8.15 13.00
C LYS A 542 -3.42 7.32 12.17
N ALA A 543 -3.86 6.11 11.82
CA ALA A 543 -3.15 5.28 10.86
C ALA A 543 -3.04 6.00 9.50
N VAL A 544 -1.96 5.74 8.77
CA VAL A 544 -1.79 6.27 7.42
C VAL A 544 -2.88 5.73 6.49
N ASP A 545 -3.45 6.64 5.73
CA ASP A 545 -4.41 6.36 4.67
C ASP A 545 -4.04 7.24 3.46
N GLY A 546 -3.81 6.64 2.31
CA GLY A 546 -3.34 7.36 1.11
C GLY A 546 -4.31 8.42 0.56
N ARG A 547 -5.50 8.57 1.15
CA ARG A 547 -6.50 9.58 0.77
C ARG A 547 -6.85 10.50 1.93
N ALA A 548 -7.18 9.93 3.10
CA ALA A 548 -7.69 10.68 4.24
C ALA A 548 -6.59 11.13 5.21
N ASN A 549 -5.48 10.40 5.30
CA ASN A 549 -4.36 10.69 6.18
C ASN A 549 -3.04 10.23 5.55
N PRO A 550 -2.57 10.85 4.46
CA PRO A 550 -1.31 10.48 3.82
C PRO A 550 -0.11 10.73 4.74
N ILE A 551 1.02 10.13 4.40
CA ILE A 551 2.28 10.38 5.10
C ILE A 551 2.61 11.88 5.01
N ALA A 552 2.95 12.48 6.15
CA ALA A 552 3.39 13.86 6.24
C ALA A 552 4.83 13.97 5.71
N ILE A 553 5.02 14.75 4.65
CA ILE A 553 6.30 14.94 3.97
C ILE A 553 6.66 16.42 3.86
N ASP A 554 7.93 16.70 3.82
CA ASP A 554 8.43 17.95 3.27
C ASP A 554 8.15 17.98 1.76
N LYS A 555 7.51 19.04 1.28
CA LYS A 555 7.02 19.11 -0.11
C LYS A 555 8.10 19.38 -1.13
N SER A 556 9.27 19.83 -0.70
CA SER A 556 10.43 20.09 -1.55
C SER A 556 11.27 18.83 -1.79
N SER A 557 11.36 17.94 -0.79
CA SER A 557 12.24 16.77 -0.78
C SER A 557 11.51 15.44 -0.78
N HIS A 558 10.23 15.41 -0.39
CA HIS A 558 9.47 14.21 -0.06
C HIS A 558 10.07 13.40 1.11
N GLU A 559 10.91 14.01 1.94
CA GLU A 559 11.37 13.44 3.19
C GLU A 559 10.24 13.42 4.23
N ILE A 560 10.15 12.36 5.02
CA ILE A 560 9.06 12.18 6.00
C ILE A 560 9.33 13.06 7.22
N LEU A 561 8.40 13.96 7.54
CA LEU A 561 8.58 14.95 8.60
C LEU A 561 8.74 14.34 10.00
N ASN A 562 8.00 13.28 10.31
CA ASN A 562 8.02 12.63 11.61
C ASN A 562 8.88 11.36 11.60
N ALA A 563 10.05 11.41 10.95
CA ALA A 563 10.94 10.27 10.82
C ALA A 563 12.41 10.71 10.91
N PRO A 564 13.35 9.77 11.12
CA PRO A 564 14.76 10.07 11.00
C PRO A 564 15.11 10.57 9.60
N GLU A 565 16.03 11.52 9.51
CA GLU A 565 16.59 12.05 8.26
C GLU A 565 17.05 10.94 7.31
N GLY A 566 16.71 11.05 6.04
CA GLY A 566 17.01 10.07 5.00
C GLY A 566 15.92 9.05 4.74
N LEU A 567 14.73 9.20 5.36
CA LEU A 567 13.54 8.40 5.06
C LEU A 567 12.55 9.21 4.22
N TYR A 568 12.24 8.71 3.03
CA TYR A 568 11.39 9.38 2.03
C TYR A 568 10.13 8.56 1.72
N ALA A 569 9.08 9.24 1.25
CA ALA A 569 7.87 8.59 0.75
C ALA A 569 7.37 9.27 -0.53
N LEU A 570 6.76 8.49 -1.44
CA LEU A 570 6.16 9.03 -2.66
C LEU A 570 4.98 8.17 -3.17
N GLY A 571 4.28 8.72 -4.14
CA GLY A 571 3.15 8.07 -4.80
C GLY A 571 1.91 8.01 -3.90
N PRO A 572 1.13 6.91 -3.91
CA PRO A 572 -0.11 6.82 -3.13
C PRO A 572 0.06 7.00 -1.62
N LEU A 573 1.24 6.81 -1.07
CA LEU A 573 1.53 7.06 0.34
C LEU A 573 1.45 8.56 0.71
N THR A 574 1.72 9.43 -0.26
CA THR A 574 1.72 10.89 -0.11
C THR A 574 0.56 11.55 -0.86
N ALA A 575 -0.55 10.84 -1.05
CA ALA A 575 -1.76 11.23 -1.76
C ALA A 575 -1.63 11.33 -3.29
N ASP A 576 -0.49 11.07 -3.91
CA ASP A 576 -0.34 11.02 -5.36
C ASP A 576 -0.85 9.68 -5.93
N ASN A 577 -2.16 9.54 -5.95
CA ASN A 577 -2.83 8.29 -6.32
C ASN A 577 -2.86 8.00 -7.84
N PHE A 578 -2.45 8.95 -8.68
CA PHE A 578 -2.39 8.79 -10.13
C PHE A 578 -0.95 8.61 -10.60
N VAL A 579 -0.75 7.67 -11.53
CA VAL A 579 0.60 7.36 -12.06
C VAL A 579 1.27 8.58 -12.69
N ARG A 580 0.49 9.49 -13.27
CA ARG A 580 1.00 10.72 -13.89
C ARG A 580 1.80 11.63 -12.93
N PHE A 581 1.50 11.62 -11.63
CA PHE A 581 2.17 12.45 -10.63
C PHE A 581 3.41 11.79 -10.01
N ILE A 582 3.57 10.48 -10.18
CA ILE A 582 4.69 9.73 -9.61
C ILE A 582 6.08 10.26 -10.03
N PRO A 583 6.29 10.65 -11.32
CA PRO A 583 7.59 11.17 -11.72
C PRO A 583 8.04 12.42 -10.95
N GLY A 584 7.11 13.28 -10.55
CA GLY A 584 7.45 14.48 -9.76
C GLY A 584 7.84 14.14 -8.33
N GLY A 585 7.16 13.18 -7.68
CA GLY A 585 7.58 12.72 -6.36
C GLY A 585 8.98 12.07 -6.41
N ALA A 586 9.28 11.31 -7.46
CA ALA A 586 10.63 10.76 -7.66
C ALA A 586 11.66 11.86 -7.94
N LEU A 587 11.29 12.90 -8.70
CA LEU A 587 12.15 14.07 -8.96
C LEU A 587 12.51 14.78 -7.65
N ALA A 588 11.54 15.05 -6.77
CA ALA A 588 11.77 15.68 -5.47
C ALA A 588 12.78 14.88 -4.63
N VAL A 589 12.55 13.56 -4.50
CA VAL A 589 13.44 12.66 -3.76
C VAL A 589 14.86 12.67 -4.32
N VAL A 590 15.00 12.49 -5.63
CA VAL A 590 16.33 12.35 -6.26
C VAL A 590 17.06 13.69 -6.33
N SER A 591 16.36 14.79 -6.58
CA SER A 591 16.94 16.14 -6.54
C SER A 591 17.54 16.44 -5.17
N HIS A 592 16.77 16.20 -4.09
CA HIS A 592 17.26 16.37 -2.73
C HIS A 592 18.48 15.48 -2.43
N MET A 593 18.48 14.23 -2.91
CA MET A 593 19.61 13.33 -2.74
C MET A 593 20.85 13.76 -3.52
N GLN A 594 20.69 14.36 -4.72
CA GLN A 594 21.80 14.86 -5.54
C GLN A 594 22.43 16.12 -4.95
N GLN A 595 21.61 17.02 -4.40
CA GLN A 595 22.06 18.26 -3.75
C GLN A 595 22.79 17.97 -2.42
N ASN A 596 22.40 16.90 -1.70
CA ASN A 596 22.99 16.50 -0.42
C ASN A 596 23.96 15.30 -0.57
N LYS A 597 24.73 15.25 -1.64
CA LYS A 597 25.76 14.22 -1.89
C LYS A 597 27.04 14.39 -1.05
N HIS A 598 27.16 15.49 -0.29
CA HIS A 598 28.39 15.88 0.45
C HIS A 598 28.41 15.42 1.90
#